data_99a1774b3e88bd4c5f264ca2329bee5b
#
_entry.id   99a1774b3e88bd4c5f264ca2329bee5b
#
_cell.length_a   1.000
_cell.length_b   1.000
_cell.length_c   1.000
_cell.angle_alpha   90.00
_cell.angle_beta   90.00
_cell.angle_gamma   90.00
#
_symmetry.space_group_name_H-M   'P 1'
#
loop_
_entity.id
_entity.type
_entity.pdbx_description
1 polymer ?
#
loop_
_entity_poly.entity_id
_entity_poly.type
_entity_poly.pdbx_seq_one_letter_code
_entity_poly.pdbx_strand_id
1 'polypeptide(L)'
;MATQRKWRLWRSGVFLAALVPLVLWGWQVANNAAGPEPGRYLLLNIGQGALWMLLLTLSLTPLTKLTRWKGFALIRRQLGLWTLAYAFLHMLSYVLFILALDWAMLGSELVKRPYIIVGMLALIGLGALGLTSNRWSMRRLGKRWKTLHRLAYPILGLVLLHFLWVVRADLGQWTMYAMVSALVMATRLPPVARMLPKLRQRLASAWISSITRPL
;
A
#
# COMPACT_ATOMS: atom_id res chain seq x y z
N MET A 1 -27.08 -11.20 13.91
CA MET A 1 -26.25 -10.21 14.67
C MET A 1 -24.78 -10.62 14.77
N ALA A 2 -24.43 -11.88 15.04
CA ALA A 2 -23.04 -12.36 15.21
C ALA A 2 -22.12 -12.10 14.00
N THR A 3 -22.59 -12.29 12.79
CA THR A 3 -21.80 -12.09 11.55
C THR A 3 -21.41 -10.63 11.34
N GLN A 4 -22.28 -9.67 11.63
CA GLN A 4 -21.95 -8.25 11.50
C GLN A 4 -20.93 -7.81 12.55
N ARG A 5 -21.02 -8.31 13.79
CA ARG A 5 -20.06 -8.05 14.87
C ARG A 5 -18.66 -8.55 14.48
N LYS A 6 -18.55 -9.78 13.93
CA LYS A 6 -17.29 -10.34 13.42
C LYS A 6 -16.61 -9.43 12.40
N TRP A 7 -17.35 -8.91 11.43
CA TRP A 7 -16.79 -8.04 10.37
C TRP A 7 -16.40 -6.66 10.89
N ARG A 8 -17.11 -6.13 11.88
CA ARG A 8 -16.70 -4.89 12.55
C ARG A 8 -15.39 -5.09 13.30
N LEU A 9 -15.28 -6.14 14.10
CA LEU A 9 -14.05 -6.48 14.84
C LEU A 9 -12.86 -6.67 13.89
N TRP A 10 -13.07 -7.41 12.78
CA TRP A 10 -12.04 -7.58 11.76
C TRP A 10 -11.54 -6.25 11.20
N ARG A 11 -12.44 -5.36 10.82
CA ARG A 11 -12.08 -4.03 10.29
C ARG A 11 -11.40 -3.15 11.34
N SER A 12 -11.86 -3.19 12.59
CA SER A 12 -11.22 -2.46 13.70
C SER A 12 -9.82 -3.01 13.99
N GLY A 13 -9.63 -4.32 13.98
CA GLY A 13 -8.32 -4.94 14.14
C GLY A 13 -7.33 -4.52 13.03
N VAL A 14 -7.78 -4.53 11.76
CA VAL A 14 -6.95 -4.04 10.64
C VAL A 14 -6.68 -2.54 10.74
N PHE A 15 -7.62 -1.74 11.25
CA PHE A 15 -7.39 -0.31 11.47
C PHE A 15 -6.30 -0.08 12.50
N LEU A 16 -6.40 -0.76 13.64
CA LEU A 16 -5.40 -0.67 14.71
C LEU A 16 -4.04 -1.19 14.24
N ALA A 17 -3.99 -2.32 13.55
CA ALA A 17 -2.75 -2.86 12.98
C ALA A 17 -2.06 -1.88 12.02
N ALA A 18 -2.85 -1.15 11.21
CA ALA A 18 -2.30 -0.12 10.33
C ALA A 18 -1.84 1.13 11.08
N LEU A 19 -2.38 1.40 12.26
CA LEU A 19 -1.98 2.53 13.12
C LEU A 19 -0.71 2.24 13.92
N VAL A 20 -0.48 0.98 14.33
CA VAL A 20 0.63 0.57 15.19
C VAL A 20 2.00 1.08 14.70
N PRO A 21 2.41 0.93 13.42
CA PRO A 21 3.71 1.42 12.99
C PRO A 21 3.89 2.93 13.21
N LEU A 22 2.86 3.74 12.93
CA LEU A 22 2.91 5.20 13.13
C LEU A 22 3.11 5.55 14.60
N VAL A 23 2.40 4.87 15.50
CA VAL A 23 2.53 5.05 16.95
C VAL A 23 3.92 4.66 17.42
N LEU A 24 4.45 3.53 16.94
CA LEU A 24 5.79 3.05 17.30
C LEU A 24 6.88 4.02 16.82
N TRP A 25 6.83 4.50 15.59
CA TRP A 25 7.81 5.45 15.07
C TRP A 25 7.72 6.80 15.78
N GLY A 26 6.51 7.29 16.06
CA GLY A 26 6.33 8.51 16.86
C GLY A 26 6.86 8.35 18.29
N TRP A 27 6.62 7.20 18.91
CA TRP A 27 7.16 6.87 20.24
C TRP A 27 8.70 6.82 20.24
N GLN A 28 9.32 6.20 19.23
CA GLN A 28 10.78 6.15 19.10
C GLN A 28 11.39 7.54 18.97
N VAL A 29 10.75 8.44 18.21
CA VAL A 29 11.19 9.84 18.10
C VAL A 29 11.05 10.56 19.44
N ALA A 30 9.91 10.42 20.12
CA ALA A 30 9.65 11.07 21.41
C ALA A 30 10.62 10.62 22.52
N ASN A 31 11.15 9.40 22.44
CA ASN A 31 12.09 8.84 23.39
C ASN A 31 13.56 8.90 22.93
N ASN A 32 13.89 9.72 21.92
CA ASN A 32 15.23 9.85 21.32
C ASN A 32 15.84 8.52 20.84
N ALA A 33 15.01 7.52 20.53
CA ALA A 33 15.42 6.20 20.04
C ALA A 33 15.49 6.11 18.49
N ALA A 34 15.18 7.21 17.80
CA ALA A 34 15.16 7.29 16.33
C ALA A 34 16.53 7.63 15.71
N GLY A 35 17.58 7.78 16.52
CA GLY A 35 18.93 8.19 16.08
C GLY A 35 19.09 9.71 15.91
N PRO A 36 20.20 10.14 15.28
CA PRO A 36 20.59 11.56 15.24
C PRO A 36 19.70 12.43 14.33
N GLU A 37 18.99 11.83 13.39
CA GLU A 37 18.14 12.52 12.42
C GLU A 37 16.67 12.05 12.51
N PRO A 38 15.92 12.39 13.57
CA PRO A 38 14.57 11.86 13.79
C PRO A 38 13.57 12.22 12.68
N GLY A 39 13.71 13.40 12.06
CA GLY A 39 12.88 13.80 10.93
C GLY A 39 13.11 12.94 9.69
N ARG A 40 14.36 12.62 9.37
CA ARG A 40 14.70 11.70 8.28
C ARG A 40 14.23 10.27 8.57
N TYR A 41 14.38 9.84 9.83
CA TYR A 41 13.87 8.55 10.28
C TYR A 41 12.36 8.42 10.01
N LEU A 42 11.54 9.40 10.41
CA LEU A 42 10.10 9.41 10.15
C LEU A 42 9.81 9.42 8.65
N LEU A 43 10.48 10.30 7.90
CA LEU A 43 10.31 10.40 6.45
C LEU A 43 10.46 9.04 5.77
N LEU A 44 11.57 8.34 6.03
CA LEU A 44 11.88 7.07 5.38
C LEU A 44 10.92 5.95 5.79
N ASN A 45 10.65 5.80 7.09
CA ASN A 45 9.78 4.73 7.59
C ASN A 45 8.32 4.90 7.15
N ILE A 46 7.78 6.13 7.19
CA ILE A 46 6.42 6.42 6.76
C ILE A 46 6.29 6.19 5.24
N GLY A 47 7.30 6.57 4.44
CA GLY A 47 7.34 6.31 3.01
C GLY A 47 7.33 4.82 2.67
N GLN A 48 8.15 4.03 3.36
CA GLN A 48 8.14 2.57 3.24
C GLN A 48 6.79 1.98 3.69
N GLY A 49 6.21 2.50 4.77
CA GLY A 49 4.87 2.13 5.23
C GLY A 49 3.80 2.37 4.16
N ALA A 50 3.86 3.50 3.45
CA ALA A 50 2.95 3.79 2.33
C ALA A 50 3.07 2.75 1.21
N LEU A 51 4.28 2.35 0.84
CA LEU A 51 4.53 1.32 -0.17
C LEU A 51 4.00 -0.05 0.30
N TRP A 52 4.22 -0.44 1.56
CA TRP A 52 3.65 -1.66 2.13
C TRP A 52 2.12 -1.65 2.09
N MET A 53 1.46 -0.55 2.50
CA MET A 53 0.01 -0.42 2.45
C MET A 53 -0.54 -0.52 1.03
N LEU A 54 0.17 0.05 0.03
CA LEU A 54 -0.18 -0.07 -1.38
C LEU A 54 -0.09 -1.52 -1.87
N LEU A 55 1.01 -2.21 -1.58
CA LEU A 55 1.22 -3.61 -1.95
C LEU A 55 0.19 -4.54 -1.29
N LEU A 56 -0.08 -4.35 0.00
CA LEU A 56 -1.13 -5.08 0.71
C LEU A 56 -2.50 -4.85 0.05
N THR A 57 -2.86 -3.59 -0.25
CA THR A 57 -4.13 -3.25 -0.92
C THR A 57 -4.26 -3.96 -2.26
N LEU A 58 -3.20 -3.99 -3.05
CA LEU A 58 -3.17 -4.68 -4.34
C LEU A 58 -3.21 -6.20 -4.20
N SER A 59 -2.59 -6.78 -3.18
CA SER A 59 -2.56 -8.22 -2.90
C SER A 59 -3.93 -8.79 -2.47
N LEU A 60 -4.83 -7.97 -1.92
CA LEU A 60 -6.12 -8.45 -1.42
C LEU A 60 -7.02 -9.06 -2.52
N THR A 61 -6.90 -8.61 -3.76
CA THR A 61 -7.71 -9.17 -4.85
C THR A 61 -7.28 -10.60 -5.23
N PRO A 62 -5.99 -10.90 -5.49
CA PRO A 62 -5.56 -12.27 -5.72
C PRO A 62 -5.80 -13.16 -4.50
N LEU A 63 -5.59 -12.67 -3.27
CA LEU A 63 -5.87 -13.39 -2.04
C LEU A 63 -7.36 -13.73 -1.92
N THR A 64 -8.27 -12.81 -2.25
CA THR A 64 -9.71 -13.10 -2.27
C THR A 64 -10.05 -14.20 -3.28
N LYS A 65 -9.41 -14.20 -4.46
CA LYS A 65 -9.64 -15.23 -5.48
C LYS A 65 -9.11 -16.60 -5.04
N LEU A 66 -7.96 -16.63 -4.38
CA LEU A 66 -7.29 -17.84 -3.92
C LEU A 66 -8.05 -18.47 -2.73
N THR A 67 -8.42 -17.68 -1.72
CA THR A 67 -9.01 -18.17 -0.47
C THR A 67 -10.53 -18.17 -0.46
N ARG A 68 -11.19 -17.36 -1.34
CA ARG A 68 -12.63 -17.02 -1.31
C ARG A 68 -13.09 -16.36 0.00
N TRP A 69 -12.16 -15.93 0.84
CA TRP A 69 -12.53 -15.30 2.09
C TRP A 69 -12.95 -13.84 1.87
N LYS A 70 -14.19 -13.54 2.23
CA LYS A 70 -14.81 -12.22 2.03
C LYS A 70 -14.14 -11.11 2.85
N GLY A 71 -13.43 -11.48 3.93
CA GLY A 71 -12.72 -10.53 4.80
C GLY A 71 -11.72 -9.65 4.06
N PHE A 72 -10.99 -10.19 3.07
CA PHE A 72 -10.05 -9.42 2.25
C PHE A 72 -10.73 -8.35 1.39
N ALA A 73 -11.87 -8.66 0.80
CA ALA A 73 -12.61 -7.69 0.00
C ALA A 73 -13.14 -6.52 0.85
N LEU A 74 -13.52 -6.80 2.12
CA LEU A 74 -14.07 -5.80 3.04
C LEU A 74 -13.04 -4.76 3.49
N ILE A 75 -11.77 -5.15 3.66
CA ILE A 75 -10.71 -4.25 4.14
C ILE A 75 -9.97 -3.53 3.01
N ARG A 76 -10.18 -3.91 1.73
CA ARG A 76 -9.44 -3.33 0.60
C ARG A 76 -9.56 -1.80 0.52
N ARG A 77 -10.77 -1.26 0.69
CA ARG A 77 -10.98 0.19 0.73
C ARG A 77 -10.25 0.83 1.90
N GLN A 78 -10.29 0.20 3.06
CA GLN A 78 -9.67 0.69 4.28
C GLN A 78 -8.15 0.78 4.13
N LEU A 79 -7.49 -0.27 3.62
CA LEU A 79 -6.04 -0.26 3.36
C LEU A 79 -5.66 0.73 2.26
N GLY A 80 -6.49 0.90 1.22
CA GLY A 80 -6.26 1.94 0.21
C GLY A 80 -6.31 3.36 0.80
N LEU A 81 -7.20 3.63 1.75
CA LEU A 81 -7.24 4.92 2.47
C LEU A 81 -6.05 5.07 3.42
N TRP A 82 -5.58 3.99 4.05
CA TRP A 82 -4.34 4.00 4.83
C TRP A 82 -3.12 4.26 3.94
N THR A 83 -3.07 3.72 2.71
CA THR A 83 -2.02 4.06 1.73
C THR A 83 -1.94 5.57 1.50
N LEU A 84 -3.09 6.22 1.26
CA LEU A 84 -3.16 7.67 1.10
C LEU A 84 -2.73 8.41 2.38
N ALA A 85 -3.18 7.98 3.56
CA ALA A 85 -2.82 8.60 4.82
C ALA A 85 -1.30 8.54 5.07
N TYR A 86 -0.68 7.38 4.87
CA TYR A 86 0.78 7.23 4.98
C TYR A 86 1.52 8.08 3.94
N ALA A 87 1.08 8.12 2.69
CA ALA A 87 1.70 8.93 1.65
C ALA A 87 1.58 10.44 1.96
N PHE A 88 0.45 10.88 2.53
CA PHE A 88 0.28 12.25 2.98
C PHE A 88 1.18 12.59 4.17
N LEU A 89 1.27 11.72 5.17
CA LEU A 89 2.17 11.88 6.30
C LEU A 89 3.65 11.87 5.87
N HIS A 90 4.01 11.07 4.88
CA HIS A 90 5.34 11.07 4.28
C HIS A 90 5.66 12.43 3.65
N MET A 91 4.77 12.98 2.84
CA MET A 91 4.90 14.33 2.28
C MET A 91 5.01 15.38 3.39
N LEU A 92 4.15 15.28 4.41
CA LEU A 92 4.17 16.21 5.54
C LEU A 92 5.51 16.14 6.29
N SER A 93 6.06 14.94 6.50
CA SER A 93 7.38 14.76 7.11
C SER A 93 8.48 15.43 6.28
N TYR A 94 8.40 15.37 4.95
CA TYR A 94 9.32 16.08 4.07
C TYR A 94 9.24 17.60 4.26
N VAL A 95 8.02 18.14 4.24
CA VAL A 95 7.78 19.59 4.37
C VAL A 95 8.24 20.13 5.73
N LEU A 96 7.98 19.38 6.81
CA LEU A 96 8.31 19.81 8.15
C LEU A 96 9.81 19.65 8.51
N PHE A 97 10.40 18.53 8.15
CA PHE A 97 11.72 18.16 8.64
C PHE A 97 12.86 18.33 7.62
N ILE A 98 12.58 18.26 6.34
CA ILE A 98 13.60 18.38 5.29
C ILE A 98 13.56 19.76 4.66
N LEU A 99 12.37 20.25 4.29
CA LEU A 99 12.18 21.58 3.73
C LEU A 99 12.17 22.66 4.84
N ALA A 100 11.90 22.27 6.10
CA ALA A 100 11.79 23.17 7.26
C ALA A 100 10.79 24.33 7.04
N LEU A 101 9.73 24.09 6.25
CA LEU A 101 8.74 25.09 5.82
C LEU A 101 9.31 26.26 4.98
N ASP A 102 10.54 26.17 4.53
CA ASP A 102 11.16 27.17 3.63
C ASP A 102 10.68 26.96 2.18
N TRP A 103 9.59 27.64 1.86
CA TRP A 103 8.98 27.55 0.51
C TRP A 103 9.85 28.18 -0.58
N ALA A 104 10.79 29.09 -0.23
CA ALA A 104 11.71 29.68 -1.20
C ALA A 104 12.69 28.65 -1.76
N MET A 105 13.03 27.63 -0.96
CA MET A 105 13.90 26.52 -1.38
C MET A 105 13.18 25.51 -2.29
N LEU A 106 11.84 25.46 -2.26
CA LEU A 106 11.08 24.40 -2.96
C LEU A 106 11.42 24.32 -4.47
N GLY A 107 11.52 25.46 -5.15
CA GLY A 107 11.87 25.49 -6.58
C GLY A 107 13.22 24.85 -6.87
N SER A 108 14.24 25.18 -6.08
CA SER A 108 15.59 24.60 -6.21
C SER A 108 15.62 23.11 -5.85
N GLU A 109 14.86 22.68 -4.87
CA GLU A 109 14.74 21.27 -4.48
C GLU A 109 14.07 20.42 -5.60
N LEU A 110 13.03 20.93 -6.23
CA LEU A 110 12.37 20.24 -7.35
C LEU A 110 13.33 20.03 -8.54
N VAL A 111 14.19 21.01 -8.84
CA VAL A 111 15.18 20.89 -9.91
C VAL A 111 16.30 19.92 -9.53
N LYS A 112 16.83 20.02 -8.31
CA LYS A 112 17.92 19.16 -7.84
C LYS A 112 17.48 17.72 -7.58
N ARG A 113 16.20 17.50 -7.24
CA ARG A 113 15.64 16.21 -6.78
C ARG A 113 14.36 15.86 -7.55
N PRO A 114 14.46 15.50 -8.83
CA PRO A 114 13.28 15.23 -9.68
C PRO A 114 12.40 14.07 -9.16
N TYR A 115 12.94 13.21 -8.30
CA TYR A 115 12.12 12.18 -7.65
C TYR A 115 10.99 12.76 -6.78
N ILE A 116 11.11 14.01 -6.30
CA ILE A 116 10.03 14.69 -5.55
C ILE A 116 8.81 14.88 -6.47
N ILE A 117 9.03 15.28 -7.73
CA ILE A 117 7.95 15.45 -8.71
C ILE A 117 7.23 14.12 -8.95
N VAL A 118 7.98 13.03 -9.10
CA VAL A 118 7.42 11.69 -9.30
C VAL A 118 6.58 11.25 -8.09
N GLY A 119 7.08 11.50 -6.87
CA GLY A 119 6.36 11.25 -5.63
C GLY A 119 5.07 12.08 -5.51
N MET A 120 5.12 13.35 -5.91
CA MET A 120 3.96 14.24 -5.92
C MET A 120 2.89 13.76 -6.91
N LEU A 121 3.27 13.33 -8.11
CA LEU A 121 2.33 12.75 -9.08
C LEU A 121 1.66 11.49 -8.54
N ALA A 122 2.42 10.63 -7.87
CA ALA A 122 1.87 9.45 -7.19
C ALA A 122 0.87 9.84 -6.10
N LEU A 123 1.20 10.84 -5.27
CA LEU A 123 0.33 11.34 -4.20
C LEU A 123 -0.97 11.95 -4.76
N ILE A 124 -0.89 12.76 -5.82
CA ILE A 124 -2.07 13.32 -6.50
C ILE A 124 -2.96 12.17 -7.02
N GLY A 125 -2.37 11.17 -7.64
CA GLY A 125 -3.09 9.97 -8.09
C GLY A 125 -3.78 9.24 -6.93
N LEU A 126 -3.07 9.00 -5.82
CA LEU A 126 -3.65 8.41 -4.60
C LEU A 126 -4.77 9.29 -4.03
N GLY A 127 -4.62 10.62 -4.04
CA GLY A 127 -5.65 11.57 -3.64
C GLY A 127 -6.91 11.41 -4.47
N ALA A 128 -6.80 11.34 -5.80
CA ALA A 128 -7.93 11.11 -6.70
C ALA A 128 -8.64 9.78 -6.39
N LEU A 129 -7.89 8.70 -6.12
CA LEU A 129 -8.46 7.41 -5.72
C LEU A 129 -9.14 7.49 -4.35
N GLY A 130 -8.55 8.18 -3.37
CA GLY A 130 -9.10 8.36 -2.03
C GLY A 130 -10.39 9.15 -2.05
N LEU A 131 -10.41 10.31 -2.69
CA LEU A 131 -11.58 11.20 -2.83
C LEU A 131 -12.76 10.50 -3.53
N THR A 132 -12.47 9.61 -4.49
CA THR A 132 -13.49 8.84 -5.21
C THR A 132 -13.83 7.50 -4.56
N SER A 133 -13.22 7.16 -3.41
CA SER A 133 -13.47 5.94 -2.66
C SER A 133 -14.70 6.03 -1.74
N ASN A 134 -15.81 6.59 -2.21
CA ASN A 134 -17.07 6.70 -1.46
C ASN A 134 -18.27 6.27 -2.30
N ARG A 135 -19.41 6.00 -1.63
CA ARG A 135 -20.62 5.50 -2.30
C ARG A 135 -21.21 6.49 -3.31
N TRP A 136 -21.09 7.76 -3.04
CA TRP A 136 -21.60 8.81 -3.93
C TRP A 136 -20.81 8.85 -5.23
N SER A 137 -19.47 8.91 -5.15
CA SER A 137 -18.58 8.87 -6.33
C SER A 137 -18.75 7.58 -7.15
N MET A 138 -18.90 6.43 -6.48
CA MET A 138 -19.16 5.15 -7.16
C MET A 138 -20.45 5.17 -7.99
N ARG A 139 -21.54 5.78 -7.44
CA ARG A 139 -22.82 5.91 -8.15
C ARG A 139 -22.70 6.90 -9.31
N ARG A 140 -22.07 8.07 -9.08
CA ARG A 140 -21.92 9.13 -10.08
C ARG A 140 -21.02 8.73 -11.25
N LEU A 141 -19.90 8.07 -10.98
CA LEU A 141 -18.94 7.66 -12.00
C LEU A 141 -19.32 6.34 -12.70
N GLY A 142 -20.17 5.50 -12.09
CA GLY A 142 -20.61 4.23 -12.66
C GLY A 142 -19.44 3.35 -13.17
N LYS A 143 -19.44 3.00 -14.45
CA LYS A 143 -18.38 2.18 -15.06
C LYS A 143 -17.00 2.86 -15.06
N ARG A 144 -16.97 4.20 -15.16
CA ARG A 144 -15.73 5.00 -15.16
C ARG A 144 -14.99 4.91 -13.81
N TRP A 145 -15.69 4.63 -12.71
CA TRP A 145 -15.08 4.43 -11.40
C TRP A 145 -14.03 3.31 -11.41
N LYS A 146 -14.34 2.19 -12.05
CA LYS A 146 -13.40 1.07 -12.17
C LYS A 146 -12.18 1.44 -13.01
N THR A 147 -12.35 2.22 -14.06
CA THR A 147 -11.27 2.70 -14.94
C THR A 147 -10.35 3.64 -14.16
N LEU A 148 -10.92 4.59 -13.41
CA LEU A 148 -10.16 5.49 -12.54
C LEU A 148 -9.33 4.71 -11.50
N HIS A 149 -9.94 3.70 -10.84
CA HIS A 149 -9.25 2.92 -9.82
C HIS A 149 -8.17 1.97 -10.37
N ARG A 150 -8.06 1.81 -11.70
CA ARG A 150 -6.89 1.16 -12.34
C ARG A 150 -5.63 2.02 -12.26
N LEU A 151 -5.74 3.32 -12.00
CA LEU A 151 -4.57 4.18 -11.75
C LEU A 151 -3.69 3.69 -10.59
N ALA A 152 -4.21 2.84 -9.70
CA ALA A 152 -3.40 2.19 -8.67
C ALA A 152 -2.17 1.42 -9.24
N TYR A 153 -2.23 0.96 -10.50
CA TYR A 153 -1.12 0.26 -11.15
C TYR A 153 -0.01 1.20 -11.62
N PRO A 154 -0.29 2.23 -12.44
CA PRO A 154 0.75 3.21 -12.76
C PRO A 154 1.25 3.97 -11.53
N ILE A 155 0.42 4.20 -10.51
CA ILE A 155 0.86 4.78 -9.24
C ILE A 155 1.92 3.88 -8.57
N LEU A 156 1.75 2.56 -8.55
CA LEU A 156 2.77 1.65 -8.04
C LEU A 156 4.09 1.80 -8.83
N GLY A 157 4.04 1.94 -10.16
CA GLY A 157 5.21 2.21 -10.99
C GLY A 157 5.91 3.52 -10.62
N LEU A 158 5.12 4.61 -10.43
CA LEU A 158 5.67 5.90 -9.98
C LEU A 158 6.30 5.82 -8.60
N VAL A 159 5.69 5.10 -7.65
CA VAL A 159 6.25 4.91 -6.31
C VAL A 159 7.56 4.12 -6.36
N LEU A 160 7.64 3.07 -7.16
CA LEU A 160 8.89 2.31 -7.33
C LEU A 160 9.97 3.16 -8.00
N LEU A 161 9.64 3.98 -8.99
CA LEU A 161 10.57 4.90 -9.64
C LEU A 161 11.06 5.98 -8.65
N HIS A 162 10.14 6.57 -7.89
CA HIS A 162 10.47 7.51 -6.82
C HIS A 162 11.44 6.89 -5.82
N PHE A 163 11.16 5.69 -5.34
CA PHE A 163 12.00 4.98 -4.39
C PHE A 163 13.37 4.61 -4.99
N LEU A 164 13.42 4.16 -6.25
CA LEU A 164 14.68 3.86 -6.95
C LEU A 164 15.63 5.06 -6.95
N TRP A 165 15.10 6.25 -7.22
CA TRP A 165 15.91 7.48 -7.26
C TRP A 165 16.32 7.99 -5.87
N VAL A 166 15.58 7.63 -4.83
CA VAL A 166 15.95 7.93 -3.45
C VAL A 166 17.10 7.04 -2.97
N VAL A 167 17.05 5.73 -3.26
CA VAL A 167 17.99 4.74 -2.70
C VAL A 167 19.37 4.76 -3.36
N ARG A 168 19.49 5.15 -4.62
CA ARG A 168 20.69 5.33 -5.46
C ARG A 168 21.85 4.33 -5.29
N ALA A 169 22.31 4.06 -4.07
CA ALA A 169 23.52 3.28 -3.78
C ALA A 169 23.24 1.85 -3.30
N ASP A 170 22.13 1.60 -2.59
CA ASP A 170 21.76 0.27 -2.11
C ASP A 170 20.45 -0.19 -2.77
N LEU A 171 20.59 -0.91 -3.87
CA LEU A 171 19.45 -1.46 -4.61
C LEU A 171 18.83 -2.71 -3.96
N GLY A 172 19.43 -3.26 -2.91
CA GLY A 172 18.96 -4.50 -2.30
C GLY A 172 17.53 -4.38 -1.80
N GLN A 173 17.23 -3.34 -1.05
CA GLN A 173 15.89 -3.08 -0.54
C GLN A 173 14.89 -2.76 -1.68
N TRP A 174 15.29 -1.94 -2.66
CA TRP A 174 14.45 -1.65 -3.81
C TRP A 174 14.11 -2.90 -4.62
N THR A 175 15.09 -3.77 -4.85
CA THR A 175 14.90 -5.02 -5.60
C THR A 175 13.86 -5.92 -4.93
N MET A 176 13.89 -6.03 -3.60
CA MET A 176 12.88 -6.76 -2.84
C MET A 176 11.46 -6.22 -3.11
N TYR A 177 11.25 -4.89 -3.02
CA TYR A 177 9.95 -4.29 -3.29
C TYR A 177 9.54 -4.43 -4.76
N ALA A 178 10.48 -4.32 -5.68
CA ALA A 178 10.23 -4.50 -7.11
C ALA A 178 9.79 -5.94 -7.41
N MET A 179 10.45 -6.95 -6.82
CA MET A 179 10.06 -8.37 -6.97
C MET A 179 8.67 -8.64 -6.40
N VAL A 180 8.37 -8.15 -5.19
CA VAL A 180 7.03 -8.28 -4.59
C VAL A 180 5.97 -7.61 -5.47
N SER A 181 6.27 -6.42 -5.99
CA SER A 181 5.38 -5.69 -6.91
C SER A 181 5.14 -6.46 -8.20
N ALA A 182 6.21 -7.00 -8.81
CA ALA A 182 6.13 -7.81 -10.01
C ALA A 182 5.29 -9.08 -9.78
N LEU A 183 5.48 -9.76 -8.64
CA LEU A 183 4.69 -10.94 -8.26
C LEU A 183 3.20 -10.58 -8.13
N VAL A 184 2.89 -9.50 -7.42
CA VAL A 184 1.49 -9.03 -7.25
C VAL A 184 0.89 -8.65 -8.60
N MET A 185 1.64 -8.00 -9.50
CA MET A 185 1.17 -7.64 -10.84
C MET A 185 1.02 -8.89 -11.72
N ALA A 186 1.92 -9.86 -11.64
CA ALA A 186 1.82 -11.12 -12.39
C ALA A 186 0.50 -11.85 -12.11
N THR A 187 -0.03 -11.79 -10.88
CA THR A 187 -1.34 -12.38 -10.53
C THR A 187 -2.52 -11.76 -11.29
N ARG A 188 -2.31 -10.61 -11.94
CA ARG A 188 -3.32 -9.89 -12.75
C ARG A 188 -3.30 -10.29 -14.22
N LEU A 189 -2.21 -10.88 -14.69
CA LEU A 189 -2.09 -11.36 -16.07
C LEU A 189 -3.13 -12.44 -16.32
N PRO A 190 -3.82 -12.45 -17.49
CA PRO A 190 -4.89 -13.37 -17.79
C PRO A 190 -4.53 -14.86 -17.57
N PRO A 191 -3.34 -15.36 -17.98
CA PRO A 191 -2.98 -16.76 -17.75
C PRO A 191 -2.89 -17.09 -16.26
N VAL A 192 -2.19 -16.28 -15.47
CA VAL A 192 -2.02 -16.49 -14.02
C VAL A 192 -3.34 -16.33 -13.27
N ALA A 193 -4.13 -15.31 -13.61
CA ALA A 193 -5.45 -15.09 -13.00
C ALA A 193 -6.43 -16.24 -13.20
N ARG A 194 -6.30 -16.99 -14.32
CA ARG A 194 -7.09 -18.22 -14.60
C ARG A 194 -6.54 -19.45 -13.86
N MET A 195 -5.27 -19.46 -13.52
CA MET A 195 -4.65 -20.56 -12.78
C MET A 195 -4.97 -20.54 -11.27
N LEU A 196 -5.17 -19.36 -10.67
CA LEU A 196 -5.42 -19.23 -9.23
C LEU A 196 -6.56 -20.10 -8.69
N PRO A 197 -7.75 -20.16 -9.34
CA PRO A 197 -8.83 -21.06 -8.91
C PRO A 197 -8.48 -22.54 -9.02
N LYS A 198 -7.73 -22.93 -10.09
CA LYS A 198 -7.28 -24.32 -10.31
C LYS A 198 -6.25 -24.74 -9.25
N LEU A 199 -5.28 -23.87 -8.94
CA LEU A 199 -4.29 -24.10 -7.89
C LEU A 199 -4.97 -24.35 -6.54
N ARG A 200 -5.96 -23.54 -6.20
CA ARG A 200 -6.75 -23.73 -4.99
C ARG A 200 -7.43 -25.09 -4.93
N GLN A 201 -8.04 -25.53 -6.04
CA GLN A 201 -8.71 -26.86 -6.11
C GLN A 201 -7.69 -27.97 -5.84
N ARG A 202 -6.50 -27.89 -6.45
CA ARG A 202 -5.42 -28.85 -6.24
C ARG A 202 -4.95 -28.88 -4.77
N LEU A 203 -4.77 -27.70 -4.15
CA LEU A 203 -4.37 -27.61 -2.75
C LEU A 203 -5.44 -28.17 -1.81
N ALA A 204 -6.71 -27.92 -2.08
CA ALA A 204 -7.81 -28.46 -1.30
C ALA A 204 -7.91 -30.00 -1.43
N SER A 205 -7.76 -30.56 -2.63
CA SER A 205 -7.75 -32.02 -2.83
C SER A 205 -6.53 -32.69 -2.19
N ALA A 206 -5.34 -32.09 -2.28
CA ALA A 206 -4.13 -32.59 -1.63
C ALA A 206 -4.26 -32.60 -0.10
N TRP A 207 -4.86 -31.56 0.48
CA TRP A 207 -5.11 -31.49 1.92
C TRP A 207 -6.11 -32.56 2.37
N ILE A 208 -7.22 -32.76 1.64
CA ILE A 208 -8.20 -33.82 1.93
C ILE A 208 -7.55 -35.21 1.86
N SER A 209 -6.75 -35.48 0.81
CA SER A 209 -6.08 -36.76 0.65
C SER A 209 -5.03 -37.03 1.72
N SER A 210 -4.41 -36.00 2.32
CA SER A 210 -3.48 -36.15 3.44
C SER A 210 -4.17 -36.53 4.75
N ILE A 211 -5.44 -36.11 4.96
CA ILE A 211 -6.22 -36.44 6.18
C ILE A 211 -6.91 -37.82 6.03
N THR A 212 -7.24 -38.23 4.81
CA THR A 212 -7.99 -39.48 4.56
C THR A 212 -7.08 -40.69 4.29
N ARG A 213 -5.75 -40.60 4.37
CA ARG A 213 -4.86 -41.76 4.31
C ARG A 213 -4.96 -42.51 5.64
N PRO A 214 -5.45 -43.77 5.68
CA PRO A 214 -5.35 -44.61 6.84
C PRO A 214 -3.86 -44.89 7.13
N LEU A 215 -3.50 -44.96 8.41
CA LEU A 215 -2.19 -45.40 8.90
C LEU A 215 -1.95 -46.86 8.49
#